data_d108d0161d002e0ff7723c064ed63b6a
#
_entry.id   d108d0161d002e0ff7723c064ed63b6a
#
_cell.length_a   1.000
_cell.length_b   1.000
_cell.length_c   1.000
_cell.angle_alpha   90.00
_cell.angle_beta   90.00
_cell.angle_gamma   90.00
#
_symmetry.space_group_name_H-M   'P 1'
#
loop_
_entity.id
_entity.type
_entity.pdbx_description
1 polymer ?
#
loop_
_entity_poly.entity_id
_entity_poly.type
_entity_poly.pdbx_seq_one_letter_code
_entity_poly.pdbx_strand_id
1 'polypeptide(L)'
;MITDPNDYFIRGCGRCKRFDTPDCSTRAWAEGLGHLRRICTEAGLSETAKWGHPCYMHAGRNIAILGAFRDSFRLTFMNGSLLSDAHGILEKRGDQSRVADQVSFTDPDRVLRLEPVLRAYLDEAKGHA
;
A
#
# COMPACT_ATOMS: atom_id res chain seq x y z
N MET A 1 -4.92 -17.75 1.65
CA MET A 1 -4.86 -16.27 1.77
C MET A 1 -4.48 -15.91 3.21
N ILE A 2 -3.61 -14.94 3.41
CA ILE A 2 -3.18 -14.56 4.74
C ILE A 2 -4.32 -13.91 5.53
N THR A 3 -4.31 -14.09 6.86
CA THR A 3 -5.25 -13.45 7.77
C THR A 3 -4.55 -12.55 8.79
N ASP A 4 -3.24 -12.75 8.98
CA ASP A 4 -2.39 -11.91 9.82
C ASP A 4 -1.54 -11.03 8.90
N PRO A 5 -1.62 -9.69 9.00
CA PRO A 5 -0.85 -8.81 8.14
C PRO A 5 0.67 -9.02 8.26
N ASN A 6 1.18 -9.48 9.40
CA ASN A 6 2.59 -9.79 9.55
C ASN A 6 3.07 -10.84 8.55
N ASP A 7 2.23 -11.83 8.23
CA ASP A 7 2.60 -12.88 7.29
C ASP A 7 2.90 -12.33 5.90
N TYR A 8 2.24 -11.25 5.49
CA TYR A 8 2.50 -10.62 4.21
C TYR A 8 3.93 -10.11 4.09
N PHE A 9 4.48 -9.59 5.19
CA PHE A 9 5.83 -9.03 5.20
C PHE A 9 6.91 -10.08 5.46
N ILE A 10 6.57 -11.15 6.14
CA ILE A 10 7.54 -12.18 6.57
C ILE A 10 7.51 -13.38 5.62
N ARG A 11 6.33 -13.89 5.26
CA ARG A 11 6.15 -15.13 4.50
C ARG A 11 5.80 -14.92 3.05
N GLY A 12 4.97 -13.93 2.73
CA GLY A 12 4.57 -13.65 1.37
C GLY A 12 3.08 -13.37 1.23
N CYS A 13 2.62 -13.25 -0.02
CA CYS A 13 1.24 -12.86 -0.34
C CYS A 13 0.19 -13.93 0.05
N GLY A 14 0.58 -15.16 0.24
CA GLY A 14 -0.34 -16.26 0.55
C GLY A 14 -1.16 -16.74 -0.65
N ARG A 15 -0.83 -16.31 -1.87
CA ARG A 15 -1.64 -16.58 -3.07
C ARG A 15 -0.85 -17.10 -4.26
N CYS A 16 0.42 -16.73 -4.37
CA CYS A 16 1.23 -17.15 -5.51
C CYS A 16 1.88 -18.51 -5.26
N LYS A 17 2.34 -19.16 -6.34
CA LYS A 17 3.05 -20.45 -6.25
C LYS A 17 4.39 -20.32 -5.53
N ARG A 18 4.90 -19.08 -5.39
CA ARG A 18 6.18 -18.78 -4.75
C ARG A 18 6.03 -18.34 -3.31
N PHE A 19 4.82 -18.49 -2.75
CA PHE A 19 4.54 -18.15 -1.35
C PHE A 19 5.54 -18.81 -0.42
N ASP A 20 6.00 -18.04 0.57
CA ASP A 20 6.99 -18.46 1.57
C ASP A 20 8.36 -18.82 0.96
N THR A 21 8.65 -18.28 -0.23
CA THR A 21 9.97 -18.39 -0.87
C THR A 21 10.51 -17.00 -1.18
N PRO A 22 11.85 -16.84 -1.38
CA PRO A 22 12.42 -15.54 -1.75
C PRO A 22 11.90 -14.97 -3.07
N ASP A 23 11.31 -15.81 -3.93
CA ASP A 23 10.81 -15.39 -5.23
C ASP A 23 9.40 -14.79 -5.17
N CYS A 24 8.70 -14.90 -4.04
CA CYS A 24 7.40 -14.22 -3.87
C CYS A 24 7.59 -12.71 -4.00
N SER A 25 6.67 -12.04 -4.72
CA SER A 25 6.77 -10.59 -4.95
C SER A 25 6.86 -9.79 -3.66
N THR A 26 6.16 -10.22 -2.59
CA THR A 26 6.25 -9.55 -1.30
C THR A 26 7.66 -9.61 -0.70
N ARG A 27 8.38 -10.70 -0.96
CA ARG A 27 9.75 -10.88 -0.49
C ARG A 27 10.73 -10.08 -1.34
N ALA A 28 10.49 -10.03 -2.66
CA ALA A 28 11.32 -9.25 -3.58
C ALA A 28 11.25 -7.74 -3.27
N TRP A 29 10.09 -7.24 -2.82
CA TRP A 29 9.88 -5.83 -2.50
C TRP A 29 9.86 -5.55 -0.99
N ALA A 30 10.42 -6.44 -0.17
CA ALA A 30 10.29 -6.40 1.30
C ALA A 30 10.75 -5.08 1.90
N GLU A 31 11.84 -4.49 1.42
CA GLU A 31 12.36 -3.23 1.96
C GLU A 31 11.37 -2.09 1.75
N GLY A 32 10.91 -1.91 0.51
CA GLY A 32 9.96 -0.83 0.18
C GLY A 32 8.62 -1.01 0.86
N LEU A 33 8.11 -2.25 0.91
CA LEU A 33 6.87 -2.56 1.62
C LEU A 33 7.00 -2.25 3.11
N GLY A 34 8.16 -2.56 3.70
CA GLY A 34 8.43 -2.24 5.10
C GLY A 34 8.40 -0.75 5.39
N HIS A 35 8.92 0.08 4.48
CA HIS A 35 8.84 1.53 4.58
C HIS A 35 7.39 2.00 4.53
N LEU A 36 6.59 1.48 3.59
CA LEU A 36 5.18 1.85 3.48
C LEU A 36 4.39 1.42 4.73
N ARG A 37 4.67 0.23 5.26
CA ARG A 37 4.06 -0.24 6.50
C ARG A 37 4.32 0.73 7.64
N ARG A 38 5.57 1.14 7.81
CA ARG A 38 5.97 2.08 8.86
C ARG A 38 5.24 3.42 8.70
N ILE A 39 5.22 3.96 7.49
CA ILE A 39 4.56 5.23 7.21
C ILE A 39 3.07 5.16 7.56
N CYS A 40 2.37 4.10 7.15
CA CYS A 40 0.95 3.93 7.43
C CYS A 40 0.67 3.78 8.93
N THR A 41 1.48 2.99 9.64
CA THR A 41 1.28 2.78 11.08
C THR A 41 1.61 4.04 11.88
N GLU A 42 2.65 4.77 11.48
CA GLU A 42 3.00 6.04 12.13
C GLU A 42 1.98 7.15 11.85
N ALA A 43 1.22 7.02 10.76
CA ALA A 43 0.12 7.93 10.47
C ALA A 43 -1.11 7.68 11.35
N GLY A 44 -1.04 6.71 12.26
CA GLY A 44 -2.12 6.40 13.20
C GLY A 44 -3.18 5.46 12.65
N LEU A 45 -2.88 4.76 11.55
CA LEU A 45 -3.83 3.80 10.97
C LEU A 45 -3.69 2.43 11.63
N SER A 46 -4.82 1.73 11.76
CA SER A 46 -4.85 0.37 12.30
C SER A 46 -4.61 -0.63 11.18
N GLU A 47 -3.64 -1.54 11.39
CA GLU A 47 -3.27 -2.54 10.41
C GLU A 47 -4.10 -3.81 10.57
N THR A 48 -4.65 -4.31 9.47
CA THR A 48 -5.35 -5.59 9.42
C THR A 48 -5.07 -6.26 8.08
N ALA A 49 -5.54 -7.48 7.89
CA ALA A 49 -5.46 -8.17 6.60
C ALA A 49 -6.85 -8.26 5.99
N LYS A 50 -6.99 -7.78 4.76
CA LYS A 50 -8.23 -7.87 3.98
C LYS A 50 -7.89 -8.30 2.56
N TRP A 51 -8.65 -9.25 2.04
CA TRP A 51 -8.44 -9.76 0.68
C TRP A 51 -7.00 -10.26 0.45
N GLY A 52 -6.35 -10.73 1.54
CA GLY A 52 -4.97 -11.19 1.48
C GLY A 52 -3.93 -10.09 1.38
N HIS A 53 -4.28 -8.83 1.69
CA HIS A 53 -3.37 -7.69 1.68
C HIS A 53 -3.35 -6.99 3.03
N PRO A 54 -2.24 -6.31 3.40
CA PRO A 54 -2.26 -5.39 4.52
C PRO A 54 -3.19 -4.22 4.19
N CYS A 55 -4.14 -3.98 5.08
CA CYS A 55 -5.13 -2.92 4.95
C CYS A 55 -5.02 -2.01 6.17
N TYR A 56 -5.00 -0.71 5.94
CA TYR A 56 -4.84 0.31 6.97
C TYR A 56 -6.14 1.08 7.12
N MET A 57 -6.66 1.13 8.35
CA MET A 57 -8.00 1.61 8.64
C MET A 57 -7.99 2.81 9.57
N HIS A 58 -9.02 3.64 9.48
CA HIS A 58 -9.29 4.75 10.38
C HIS A 58 -10.79 4.93 10.52
N ALA A 59 -11.27 5.09 11.76
CA ALA A 59 -12.70 5.32 12.05
C ALA A 59 -13.62 4.27 11.41
N GLY A 60 -13.19 3.00 11.40
CA GLY A 60 -13.95 1.90 10.81
C GLY A 60 -13.95 1.86 9.28
N ARG A 61 -13.16 2.70 8.62
CA ARG A 61 -13.06 2.76 7.16
C ARG A 61 -11.70 2.27 6.67
N ASN A 62 -11.69 1.62 5.53
CA ASN A 62 -10.46 1.23 4.85
C ASN A 62 -9.85 2.47 4.21
N ILE A 63 -8.61 2.79 4.55
CA ILE A 63 -7.93 3.99 4.04
C ILE A 63 -6.94 3.63 2.94
N ALA A 64 -6.09 2.62 3.17
CA ALA A 64 -5.05 2.26 2.24
C ALA A 64 -4.78 0.77 2.26
N ILE A 65 -4.32 0.24 1.12
CA ILE A 65 -3.94 -1.17 0.97
C ILE A 65 -2.57 -1.22 0.30
N LEU A 66 -1.72 -2.14 0.76
CA LEU A 66 -0.45 -2.43 0.11
C LEU A 66 -0.60 -3.63 -0.81
N GLY A 67 0.09 -3.57 -1.96
CA GLY A 67 0.15 -4.68 -2.90
C GLY A 67 1.54 -4.85 -3.46
N ALA A 68 1.92 -6.10 -3.75
CA ALA A 68 3.18 -6.44 -4.37
C ALA A 68 2.90 -7.23 -5.64
N PHE A 69 3.56 -6.84 -6.73
CA PHE A 69 3.42 -7.44 -8.05
C PHE A 69 4.82 -7.79 -8.57
N ARG A 70 4.89 -8.46 -9.72
CA ARG A 70 6.18 -8.81 -10.30
C ARG A 70 7.04 -7.59 -10.63
N ASP A 71 6.41 -6.56 -11.17
CA ASP A 71 7.08 -5.38 -11.71
C ASP A 71 7.09 -4.19 -10.77
N SER A 72 6.32 -4.23 -9.69
CA SER A 72 6.20 -3.07 -8.79
C SER A 72 5.55 -3.47 -7.46
N PHE A 73 5.67 -2.59 -6.47
CA PHE A 73 4.83 -2.65 -5.26
C PHE A 73 4.05 -1.34 -5.18
N ARG A 74 2.91 -1.36 -4.50
CA ARG A 74 1.93 -0.27 -4.61
C ARG A 74 1.28 0.07 -3.28
N LEU A 75 0.98 1.37 -3.12
CA LEU A 75 0.08 1.88 -2.09
C LEU A 75 -1.18 2.37 -2.79
N THR A 76 -2.33 1.79 -2.46
CA THR A 76 -3.61 2.17 -3.04
C THR A 76 -4.47 2.83 -1.98
N PHE A 77 -5.00 4.03 -2.28
CA PHE A 77 -5.93 4.74 -1.41
C PHE A 77 -7.36 4.30 -1.73
N MET A 78 -8.08 3.81 -0.72
CA MET A 78 -9.44 3.28 -0.93
C MET A 78 -10.44 4.37 -1.29
N ASN A 79 -10.19 5.62 -0.86
CA ASN A 79 -11.00 6.79 -1.20
C ASN A 79 -10.23 7.77 -2.10
N GLY A 80 -9.42 7.22 -3.02
CA GLY A 80 -8.53 8.02 -3.87
C GLY A 80 -9.24 9.11 -4.66
N SER A 81 -10.52 8.89 -5.06
CA SER A 81 -11.28 9.87 -5.81
C SER A 81 -11.56 11.15 -5.01
N LEU A 82 -11.45 11.09 -3.68
CA LEU A 82 -11.67 12.24 -2.80
C LEU A 82 -10.40 13.03 -2.52
N LEU A 83 -9.24 12.51 -2.92
CA LEU A 83 -7.96 13.16 -2.66
C LEU A 83 -7.69 14.25 -3.70
N SER A 84 -7.08 15.35 -3.27
CA SER A 84 -6.78 16.49 -4.14
C SER A 84 -5.63 16.21 -5.11
N ASP A 85 -4.76 15.24 -4.76
CA ASP A 85 -3.55 14.92 -5.52
C ASP A 85 -2.70 16.16 -5.81
N ALA A 86 -2.43 16.94 -4.76
CA ALA A 86 -1.74 18.22 -4.87
C ALA A 86 -0.33 18.09 -5.47
N HIS A 87 0.28 16.91 -5.42
CA HIS A 87 1.63 16.67 -5.95
C HIS A 87 1.63 15.87 -7.26
N GLY A 88 0.45 15.50 -7.78
CA GLY A 88 0.34 14.82 -9.06
C GLY A 88 0.98 13.43 -9.07
N ILE A 89 0.93 12.69 -7.95
CA ILE A 89 1.58 11.38 -7.84
C ILE A 89 0.62 10.20 -7.99
N LEU A 90 -0.69 10.42 -7.96
CA LEU A 90 -1.65 9.33 -8.06
C LEU A 90 -1.75 8.83 -9.50
N GLU A 91 -1.85 7.52 -9.65
CA GLU A 91 -1.88 6.82 -10.93
C GLU A 91 -3.15 6.00 -11.02
N LYS A 92 -3.65 5.84 -12.25
CA LYS A 92 -4.72 4.89 -12.54
C LYS A 92 -4.15 3.48 -12.57
N ARG A 93 -4.98 2.49 -12.15
CA ARG A 93 -4.56 1.09 -12.15
C ARG A 93 -4.48 0.50 -13.56
N GLY A 94 -5.08 1.14 -14.55
CA GLY A 94 -5.06 0.73 -15.94
C GLY A 94 -5.90 1.65 -16.78
N ASP A 95 -5.90 1.45 -18.10
CA ASP A 95 -6.60 2.32 -19.05
C ASP A 95 -8.12 2.34 -18.82
N GLN A 96 -8.68 1.27 -18.26
CA GLN A 96 -10.09 1.16 -17.98
C GLN A 96 -10.50 1.81 -16.66
N SER A 97 -9.54 2.15 -15.81
CA SER A 97 -9.81 2.77 -14.53
C SER A 97 -10.15 4.25 -14.72
N ARG A 98 -11.18 4.73 -14.01
CA ARG A 98 -11.57 6.13 -14.02
C ARG A 98 -10.94 6.93 -12.88
N VAL A 99 -10.37 6.24 -11.91
CA VAL A 99 -9.85 6.86 -10.69
C VAL A 99 -8.35 6.65 -10.60
N ALA A 100 -7.61 7.74 -10.38
CA ALA A 100 -6.20 7.67 -10.04
C ALA A 100 -6.11 7.55 -8.52
N ASP A 101 -5.82 6.36 -8.02
CA ASP A 101 -5.92 6.05 -6.59
C ASP A 101 -4.69 5.34 -6.02
N GLN A 102 -3.64 5.15 -6.81
CA GLN A 102 -2.46 4.41 -6.35
C GLN A 102 -1.16 5.12 -6.67
N VAL A 103 -0.12 4.76 -5.92
CA VAL A 103 1.26 5.11 -6.22
C VAL A 103 2.03 3.81 -6.36
N SER A 104 2.69 3.59 -7.50
CA SER A 104 3.51 2.42 -7.74
C SER A 104 4.99 2.75 -7.58
N PHE A 105 5.76 1.77 -7.12
CA PHE A 105 7.18 1.92 -6.82
C PHE A 105 7.96 0.74 -7.38
N THR A 106 9.17 1.00 -7.82
CA THR A 106 10.17 -0.01 -8.17
C THR A 106 11.46 0.15 -7.37
N ASP A 107 11.54 1.22 -6.57
CA ASP A 107 12.72 1.58 -5.81
C ASP A 107 12.29 1.94 -4.38
N PRO A 108 12.82 1.23 -3.36
CA PRO A 108 12.47 1.55 -1.97
C PRO A 108 12.89 2.97 -1.57
N ASP A 109 13.96 3.52 -2.15
CA ASP A 109 14.40 4.88 -1.83
C ASP A 109 13.39 5.94 -2.27
N ARG A 110 12.62 5.67 -3.32
CA ARG A 110 11.56 6.59 -3.73
C ARG A 110 10.48 6.72 -2.66
N VAL A 111 10.19 5.65 -1.94
CA VAL A 111 9.25 5.70 -0.82
C VAL A 111 9.72 6.71 0.23
N LEU A 112 11.02 6.66 0.55
CA LEU A 112 11.61 7.57 1.54
C LEU A 112 11.59 9.02 1.04
N ARG A 113 11.88 9.24 -0.24
CA ARG A 113 11.83 10.58 -0.83
C ARG A 113 10.43 11.16 -0.83
N LEU A 114 9.41 10.33 -1.01
CA LEU A 114 8.02 10.75 -1.03
C LEU A 114 7.35 10.69 0.34
N GLU A 115 8.04 10.28 1.39
CA GLU A 115 7.44 10.08 2.70
C GLU A 115 6.62 11.29 3.18
N PRO A 116 7.10 12.55 3.12
CA PRO A 116 6.29 13.70 3.56
C PRO A 116 5.00 13.85 2.75
N VAL A 117 5.08 13.59 1.44
CA VAL A 117 3.91 13.66 0.55
C VAL A 117 2.92 12.53 0.87
N LEU A 118 3.42 11.31 1.06
CA LEU A 118 2.58 10.17 1.41
C LEU A 118 1.86 10.39 2.73
N ARG A 119 2.56 10.95 3.74
CA ARG A 119 1.95 11.27 5.02
C ARG A 119 0.85 12.31 4.87
N ALA A 120 1.05 13.33 4.06
CA ALA A 120 0.04 14.34 3.80
C ALA A 120 -1.20 13.74 3.12
N TYR A 121 -1.00 12.83 2.17
CA TYR A 121 -2.10 12.14 1.49
C TYR A 121 -2.87 11.23 2.44
N LEU A 122 -2.17 10.51 3.32
CA LEU A 122 -2.82 9.67 4.33
C LEU A 122 -3.64 10.52 5.30
N ASP A 123 -3.13 11.67 5.72
CA ASP A 123 -3.86 12.59 6.60
C ASP A 123 -5.12 13.12 5.91
N GLU A 124 -5.02 13.48 4.63
CA GLU A 124 -6.18 13.90 3.85
C GLU A 124 -7.21 12.78 3.75
N ALA A 125 -6.74 11.56 3.47
CA ALA A 125 -7.62 10.39 3.36
C ALA A 125 -8.35 10.10 4.68
N LYS A 126 -7.66 10.24 5.82
CA LYS A 126 -8.30 10.10 7.14
C LYS A 126 -9.39 11.14 7.35
N GLY A 127 -9.19 12.35 6.86
CA GLY A 127 -10.18 13.42 6.97
C GLY A 127 -11.46 13.14 6.21
N HIS A 128 -11.44 12.23 5.24
CA HIS A 128 -12.61 11.82 4.49
C HIS A 128 -13.27 10.54 5.03
N ALA A 129 -12.72 9.98 6.09
CA ALA A 129 -13.23 8.73 6.66
C ALA A 129 -14.57 8.92 7.39
#